data_ba67ab13e21546ec57a3f69c57b1016d
#
_entry.id   ba67ab13e21546ec57a3f69c57b1016d
#
_cell.length_a   1.000
_cell.length_b   1.000
_cell.length_c   1.000
_cell.angle_alpha   90.00
_cell.angle_beta   90.00
_cell.angle_gamma   90.00
#
_symmetry.space_group_name_H-M   'P 1'
#
loop_
_entity.id
_entity.type
_entity.pdbx_description
1 polymer ?
#
loop_
_entity_poly.entity_id
_entity_poly.type
_entity_poly.pdbx_seq_one_letter_code
_entity_poly.pdbx_strand_id
1 'polypeptide(L)'
;GTSFGALAGFIMCLKIPWSQVIEYFIERPWDKMINISLDSILEMTTKKGLLDETFIYELLEKLILFCGLEKELTFKDLYEYNNIELHTYHVELNNLNLVDCSYKTHPDIKVLEAIYSSCCLPFLFKPGKIKDTLCIDGGVLCAFPLNKCIESGVDEEEILAIEIIHSHNETIIEDKSTIMDYGIFLFLKMMRRVNNKQKKVKNYIALPCDMLNINTIIKLLNDKDMRKRYIEDGKKLGISFLESGVDKFL
;
A
#
# COMPACT_ATOMS: atom_id res chain seq x y z
N GLY A 1 7.66 4.18 0.08
CA GLY A 1 6.23 4.04 0.42
C GLY A 1 5.97 2.88 1.36
N THR A 2 4.86 2.90 2.09
CA THR A 2 4.42 1.82 2.98
C THR A 2 3.09 1.29 2.50
N SER A 3 2.87 -0.03 2.56
CA SER A 3 1.60 -0.66 2.19
C SER A 3 1.16 -0.25 0.78
N PHE A 4 -0.01 0.31 0.61
CA PHE A 4 -0.48 0.84 -0.67
C PHE A 4 0.51 1.85 -1.30
N GLY A 5 1.25 2.60 -0.48
CA GLY A 5 2.30 3.51 -0.95
C GLY A 5 3.51 2.78 -1.55
N ALA A 6 3.84 1.59 -1.05
CA ALA A 6 4.88 0.74 -1.64
C ALA A 6 4.45 0.21 -3.02
N LEU A 7 3.19 -0.23 -3.11
CA LEU A 7 2.59 -0.69 -4.36
C LEU A 7 2.53 0.43 -5.41
N ALA A 8 2.06 1.61 -5.04
CA ALA A 8 2.01 2.78 -5.93
C ALA A 8 3.42 3.19 -6.38
N GLY A 9 4.39 3.24 -5.47
CA GLY A 9 5.79 3.55 -5.77
C GLY A 9 6.38 2.57 -6.77
N PHE A 10 6.11 1.27 -6.61
CA PHE A 10 6.56 0.25 -7.56
C PHE A 10 5.95 0.45 -8.96
N ILE A 11 4.64 0.71 -9.05
CA ILE A 11 3.98 1.00 -10.34
C ILE A 11 4.61 2.21 -11.02
N MET A 12 4.97 3.25 -10.26
CA MET A 12 5.70 4.41 -10.80
C MET A 12 7.09 4.02 -11.34
N CYS A 13 7.79 3.09 -10.67
CA CYS A 13 9.08 2.58 -11.11
C CYS A 13 9.00 1.83 -12.45
N LEU A 14 7.88 1.21 -12.78
CA LEU A 14 7.70 0.48 -14.04
C LEU A 14 7.65 1.41 -15.26
N LYS A 15 7.46 2.73 -15.09
CA LYS A 15 7.38 3.74 -16.15
C LYS A 15 6.35 3.43 -17.24
N ILE A 16 5.32 2.65 -16.93
CA ILE A 16 4.20 2.38 -17.83
C ILE A 16 3.41 3.69 -18.02
N PRO A 17 2.99 4.03 -19.26
CA PRO A 17 2.12 5.19 -19.47
C PRO A 17 0.87 5.13 -18.59
N TRP A 18 0.57 6.21 -17.89
CA TRP A 18 -0.54 6.25 -16.93
C TRP A 18 -1.89 5.89 -17.54
N SER A 19 -2.12 6.19 -18.83
CA SER A 19 -3.34 5.76 -19.54
C SER A 19 -3.52 4.25 -19.51
N GLN A 20 -2.45 3.49 -19.69
CA GLN A 20 -2.46 2.03 -19.69
C GLN A 20 -2.61 1.47 -18.26
N VAL A 21 -1.95 2.10 -17.27
CA VAL A 21 -2.11 1.74 -15.86
C VAL A 21 -3.58 1.95 -15.43
N ILE A 22 -4.16 3.10 -15.78
CA ILE A 22 -5.55 3.43 -15.48
C ILE A 22 -6.50 2.44 -16.16
N GLU A 23 -6.30 2.15 -17.45
CA GLU A 23 -7.10 1.17 -18.18
C GLU A 23 -7.01 -0.21 -17.53
N TYR A 24 -5.82 -0.66 -17.15
CA TYR A 24 -5.61 -1.90 -16.45
C TYR A 24 -6.42 -1.99 -15.14
N PHE A 25 -6.38 -0.95 -14.30
CA PHE A 25 -7.11 -0.93 -13.04
C PHE A 25 -8.63 -0.80 -13.22
N ILE A 26 -9.10 -0.17 -14.29
CA ILE A 26 -10.52 -0.03 -14.57
C ILE A 26 -11.10 -1.31 -15.18
N GLU A 27 -10.44 -1.87 -16.21
CA GLU A 27 -11.03 -2.87 -17.10
C GLU A 27 -10.86 -4.31 -16.63
N ARG A 28 -9.86 -4.60 -15.80
CA ARG A 28 -9.62 -5.97 -15.32
C ARG A 28 -10.81 -6.50 -14.50
N PRO A 29 -11.18 -7.79 -14.68
CA PRO A 29 -12.22 -8.45 -13.90
C PRO A 29 -11.70 -8.82 -12.49
N TRP A 30 -11.62 -7.84 -11.61
CA TRP A 30 -11.10 -7.97 -10.25
C TRP A 30 -11.94 -8.88 -9.35
N ASP A 31 -13.23 -9.02 -9.65
CA ASP A 31 -14.17 -9.92 -8.97
C ASP A 31 -13.70 -11.37 -8.95
N LYS A 32 -12.90 -11.77 -9.95
CA LYS A 32 -12.35 -13.13 -10.05
C LYS A 32 -11.10 -13.36 -9.20
N MET A 33 -10.49 -12.30 -8.66
CA MET A 33 -9.25 -12.38 -7.87
C MET A 33 -9.49 -12.70 -6.41
N ILE A 34 -10.65 -12.36 -5.87
CA ILE A 34 -11.00 -12.62 -4.47
C ILE A 34 -12.14 -13.62 -4.43
N ASN A 35 -11.81 -14.84 -4.03
CA ASN A 35 -12.81 -15.86 -3.70
C ASN A 35 -12.85 -16.06 -2.18
N ILE A 36 -13.66 -15.24 -1.50
CA ILE A 36 -13.89 -15.41 -0.06
C ILE A 36 -14.99 -16.44 0.11
N SER A 37 -14.59 -17.67 0.39
CA SER A 37 -15.50 -18.78 0.73
C SER A 37 -15.68 -18.88 2.25
N LEU A 38 -16.69 -19.62 2.70
CA LEU A 38 -16.86 -19.95 4.11
C LEU A 38 -15.62 -20.70 4.65
N ASP A 39 -15.00 -21.53 3.82
CA ASP A 39 -13.77 -22.25 4.18
C ASP A 39 -12.62 -21.29 4.42
N SER A 40 -12.49 -20.23 3.60
CA SER A 40 -11.46 -19.19 3.79
C SER A 40 -11.61 -18.47 5.14
N ILE A 41 -12.86 -18.24 5.57
CA ILE A 41 -13.15 -17.60 6.87
C ILE A 41 -12.80 -18.55 8.03
N LEU A 42 -13.13 -19.85 7.90
CA LEU A 42 -12.78 -20.85 8.91
C LEU A 42 -11.26 -21.05 9.01
N GLU A 43 -10.58 -21.06 7.88
CA GLU A 43 -9.12 -21.21 7.81
C GLU A 43 -8.36 -19.94 8.28
N MET A 44 -9.00 -18.80 8.35
CA MET A 44 -8.37 -17.53 8.74
C MET A 44 -7.69 -17.64 10.11
N THR A 45 -8.25 -18.40 11.05
CA THR A 45 -7.68 -18.59 12.39
C THR A 45 -6.36 -19.36 12.37
N THR A 46 -6.23 -20.34 11.49
CA THR A 46 -5.00 -21.15 11.34
C THR A 46 -3.99 -20.47 10.40
N LYS A 47 -4.46 -19.88 9.33
CA LYS A 47 -3.63 -19.20 8.32
C LYS A 47 -3.23 -17.77 8.71
N LYS A 48 -3.79 -17.22 9.79
CA LYS A 48 -3.52 -15.87 10.35
C LYS A 48 -3.89 -14.71 9.41
N GLY A 49 -4.75 -14.94 8.43
CA GLY A 49 -5.21 -13.94 7.49
C GLY A 49 -6.18 -14.51 6.47
N LEU A 50 -7.00 -13.64 5.89
CA LEU A 50 -8.02 -13.99 4.90
C LEU A 50 -7.44 -14.14 3.48
N LEU A 51 -6.52 -13.26 3.12
CA LEU A 51 -5.85 -13.21 1.82
C LEU A 51 -4.37 -13.58 1.98
N ASP A 52 -3.75 -14.00 0.88
CA ASP A 52 -2.33 -14.31 0.83
C ASP A 52 -1.60 -13.52 -0.27
N GLU A 53 -0.33 -13.84 -0.47
CA GLU A 53 0.55 -13.19 -1.45
C GLU A 53 0.01 -13.25 -2.88
N THR A 54 -0.77 -14.26 -3.21
CA THR A 54 -1.35 -14.45 -4.55
C THR A 54 -2.12 -13.22 -5.01
N PHE A 55 -2.85 -12.57 -4.08
CA PHE A 55 -3.61 -11.36 -4.40
C PHE A 55 -2.71 -10.22 -4.94
N ILE A 56 -1.62 -9.90 -4.21
CA ILE A 56 -0.68 -8.84 -4.61
C ILE A 56 0.12 -9.25 -5.86
N TYR A 57 0.51 -10.53 -5.94
CA TYR A 57 1.27 -11.05 -7.06
C TYR A 57 0.44 -11.00 -8.35
N GLU A 58 -0.78 -11.48 -8.34
CA GLU A 58 -1.66 -11.39 -9.50
C GLU A 58 -1.97 -9.96 -9.89
N LEU A 59 -2.04 -9.04 -8.92
CA LEU A 59 -2.26 -7.62 -9.17
C LEU A 59 -1.10 -7.00 -9.95
N LEU A 60 0.14 -7.36 -9.68
CA LEU A 60 1.33 -6.73 -10.21
C LEU A 60 2.03 -7.52 -11.33
N GLU A 61 1.92 -8.84 -11.35
CA GLU A 61 2.65 -9.71 -12.30
C GLU A 61 2.44 -9.29 -13.76
N LYS A 62 1.21 -8.98 -14.15
CA LYS A 62 0.93 -8.57 -15.54
C LYS A 62 1.58 -7.24 -15.93
N LEU A 63 1.72 -6.32 -14.98
CA LEU A 63 2.41 -5.06 -15.21
C LEU A 63 3.91 -5.27 -15.34
N ILE A 64 4.49 -6.19 -14.56
CA ILE A 64 5.90 -6.58 -14.64
C ILE A 64 6.18 -7.20 -16.00
N LEU A 65 5.40 -8.19 -16.40
CA LEU A 65 5.54 -8.89 -17.69
C LEU A 65 5.32 -7.93 -18.88
N PHE A 66 4.42 -6.97 -18.76
CA PHE A 66 4.23 -5.93 -19.78
C PHE A 66 5.49 -5.09 -20.02
N CYS A 67 6.30 -4.88 -18.99
CA CYS A 67 7.60 -4.21 -19.10
C CYS A 67 8.74 -5.11 -19.63
N GLY A 68 8.46 -6.38 -19.94
CA GLY A 68 9.49 -7.35 -20.33
C GLY A 68 10.38 -7.79 -19.17
N LEU A 69 9.93 -7.56 -17.92
CA LEU A 69 10.62 -7.95 -16.69
C LEU A 69 10.11 -9.30 -16.18
N GLU A 70 10.92 -9.97 -15.38
CA GLU A 70 10.54 -11.23 -14.74
C GLU A 70 9.88 -10.99 -13.39
N LYS A 71 8.96 -11.87 -12.97
CA LYS A 71 8.29 -11.77 -11.66
C LYS A 71 9.24 -11.94 -10.47
N GLU A 72 10.36 -12.58 -10.69
CA GLU A 72 11.44 -12.78 -9.70
C GLU A 72 12.36 -11.55 -9.55
N LEU A 73 11.99 -10.43 -10.17
CA LEU A 73 12.68 -9.14 -10.14
C LEU A 73 13.12 -8.76 -8.72
N THR A 74 14.42 -8.50 -8.54
CA THR A 74 15.00 -8.02 -7.28
C THR A 74 15.02 -6.48 -7.22
N PHE A 75 15.28 -5.90 -6.05
CA PHE A 75 15.49 -4.45 -5.96
C PHE A 75 16.66 -3.96 -6.79
N LYS A 76 17.71 -4.77 -6.91
CA LYS A 76 18.86 -4.47 -7.76
C LYS A 76 18.46 -4.42 -9.23
N ASP A 77 17.75 -5.45 -9.72
CA ASP A 77 17.28 -5.51 -11.11
C ASP A 77 16.35 -4.35 -11.43
N LEU A 78 15.44 -3.99 -10.51
CA LEU A 78 14.55 -2.84 -10.69
C LEU A 78 15.32 -1.52 -10.78
N TYR A 79 16.35 -1.34 -9.96
CA TYR A 79 17.19 -0.16 -10.01
C TYR A 79 18.01 -0.10 -11.31
N GLU A 80 18.58 -1.22 -11.75
CA GLU A 80 19.29 -1.32 -13.04
C GLU A 80 18.38 -1.04 -14.23
N TYR A 81 17.09 -1.40 -14.14
CA TYR A 81 16.08 -1.12 -15.17
C TYR A 81 15.79 0.36 -15.35
N ASN A 82 15.70 1.14 -14.27
CA ASN A 82 15.10 2.48 -14.32
C ASN A 82 15.87 3.59 -13.61
N ASN A 83 16.91 3.28 -12.82
CA ASN A 83 17.66 4.19 -11.96
C ASN A 83 16.80 4.92 -10.91
N ILE A 84 15.67 4.31 -10.50
CA ILE A 84 14.80 4.84 -9.45
C ILE A 84 14.98 3.99 -8.19
N GLU A 85 15.27 4.64 -7.07
CA GLU A 85 15.37 3.97 -5.77
C GLU A 85 13.98 3.79 -5.16
N LEU A 86 13.49 2.56 -5.16
CA LEU A 86 12.26 2.19 -4.47
C LEU A 86 12.57 1.82 -3.02
N HIS A 87 11.85 2.41 -2.06
CA HIS A 87 11.85 2.04 -0.65
C HIS A 87 10.50 1.47 -0.27
N THR A 88 10.50 0.26 0.29
CA THR A 88 9.31 -0.37 0.88
C THR A 88 9.56 -0.66 2.35
N TYR A 89 8.55 -0.44 3.19
CA TYR A 89 8.67 -0.60 4.63
C TYR A 89 7.76 -1.72 5.13
N HIS A 90 8.32 -2.65 5.91
CA HIS A 90 7.58 -3.70 6.62
C HIS A 90 8.07 -3.79 8.07
N VAL A 91 7.30 -4.48 8.90
CA VAL A 91 7.68 -4.73 10.29
C VAL A 91 7.95 -6.22 10.49
N GLU A 92 9.12 -6.56 11.03
CA GLU A 92 9.41 -7.90 11.50
C GLU A 92 8.51 -8.25 12.69
N LEU A 93 7.71 -9.32 12.56
CA LEU A 93 6.65 -9.60 13.52
C LEU A 93 7.17 -9.88 14.93
N ASN A 94 8.25 -10.66 15.05
CA ASN A 94 8.72 -11.13 16.35
C ASN A 94 9.44 -10.06 17.17
N ASN A 95 10.12 -9.13 16.51
CA ASN A 95 10.96 -8.12 17.15
C ASN A 95 10.34 -6.72 17.08
N LEU A 96 9.28 -6.55 16.28
CA LEU A 96 8.65 -5.28 15.94
C LEU A 96 9.67 -4.25 15.40
N ASN A 97 10.65 -4.71 14.62
CA ASN A 97 11.60 -3.83 13.95
C ASN A 97 11.03 -3.35 12.62
N LEU A 98 11.07 -2.05 12.40
CA LEU A 98 10.78 -1.47 11.08
C LEU A 98 11.98 -1.71 10.15
N VAL A 99 11.74 -2.33 9.01
CA VAL A 99 12.77 -2.61 8.00
C VAL A 99 12.48 -1.80 6.74
N ASP A 100 13.52 -1.17 6.21
CA ASP A 100 13.54 -0.46 4.93
C ASP A 100 14.20 -1.35 3.87
N CYS A 101 13.41 -1.81 2.91
CA CYS A 101 13.92 -2.56 1.77
C CYS A 101 14.09 -1.64 0.55
N SER A 102 15.32 -1.57 0.06
CA SER A 102 15.70 -0.88 -1.17
C SER A 102 16.88 -1.61 -1.83
N TYR A 103 17.29 -1.17 -3.01
CA TYR A 103 18.47 -1.74 -3.66
C TYR A 103 19.77 -1.50 -2.86
N LYS A 104 19.82 -0.49 -2.01
CA LYS A 104 20.97 -0.20 -1.15
C LYS A 104 21.04 -1.09 0.10
N THR A 105 19.88 -1.38 0.67
CA THR A 105 19.80 -2.12 1.93
C THR A 105 19.59 -3.61 1.71
N HIS A 106 18.81 -3.99 0.71
CA HIS A 106 18.38 -5.36 0.43
C HIS A 106 18.33 -5.64 -1.08
N PRO A 107 19.48 -5.56 -1.81
CA PRO A 107 19.51 -5.64 -3.28
C PRO A 107 18.93 -6.94 -3.84
N ASP A 108 19.12 -8.05 -3.13
CA ASP A 108 18.77 -9.41 -3.61
C ASP A 108 17.37 -9.86 -3.19
N ILE A 109 16.61 -9.03 -2.44
CA ILE A 109 15.22 -9.35 -2.10
C ILE A 109 14.33 -9.11 -3.32
N LYS A 110 13.41 -10.04 -3.56
CA LYS A 110 12.41 -9.90 -4.62
C LYS A 110 11.45 -8.76 -4.30
N VAL A 111 11.22 -7.91 -5.27
CA VAL A 111 10.36 -6.72 -5.09
C VAL A 111 8.94 -7.12 -4.68
N LEU A 112 8.37 -8.17 -5.28
CA LEU A 112 7.03 -8.65 -4.93
C LEU A 112 6.94 -9.16 -3.49
N GLU A 113 7.97 -9.87 -3.00
CA GLU A 113 8.01 -10.32 -1.59
C GLU A 113 8.03 -9.14 -0.62
N ALA A 114 8.82 -8.10 -0.93
CA ALA A 114 8.91 -6.91 -0.10
C ALA A 114 7.62 -6.07 -0.14
N ILE A 115 6.99 -5.93 -1.31
CA ILE A 115 5.69 -5.23 -1.46
C ILE A 115 4.62 -5.99 -0.68
N TYR A 116 4.52 -7.32 -0.82
CA TYR A 116 3.58 -8.12 -0.06
C TYR A 116 3.82 -7.94 1.45
N SER A 117 5.07 -8.06 1.91
CA SER A 117 5.42 -7.87 3.32
C SER A 117 5.08 -6.47 3.84
N SER A 118 5.15 -5.46 2.95
CA SER A 118 4.72 -4.09 3.26
C SER A 118 3.19 -3.91 3.32
N CYS A 119 2.43 -4.77 2.65
CA CYS A 119 0.96 -4.70 2.53
C CYS A 119 0.22 -5.72 3.39
N CYS A 120 0.91 -6.64 4.07
CA CYS A 120 0.27 -7.71 4.82
C CYS A 120 -0.28 -7.25 6.17
N LEU A 121 -1.36 -6.46 6.09
CA LEU A 121 -2.10 -5.96 7.24
C LEU A 121 -2.66 -7.13 8.05
N PRO A 122 -2.35 -7.23 9.35
CA PRO A 122 -2.87 -8.28 10.23
C PRO A 122 -4.39 -8.44 10.15
N PHE A 123 -4.85 -9.67 10.26
CA PHE A 123 -6.23 -10.14 10.08
C PHE A 123 -6.70 -10.18 8.61
N LEU A 124 -6.29 -9.23 7.77
CA LEU A 124 -6.67 -9.20 6.35
C LEU A 124 -5.77 -10.10 5.51
N PHE A 125 -4.47 -10.01 5.70
CA PHE A 125 -3.49 -10.82 4.99
C PHE A 125 -2.74 -11.76 5.93
N LYS A 126 -2.31 -12.91 5.40
CA LYS A 126 -1.34 -13.75 6.08
C LYS A 126 -0.04 -12.98 6.28
N PRO A 127 0.71 -13.21 7.38
CA PRO A 127 2.03 -12.63 7.53
C PRO A 127 2.92 -12.93 6.32
N GLY A 128 3.59 -11.90 5.81
CA GLY A 128 4.61 -12.06 4.80
C GLY A 128 5.82 -12.83 5.34
N LYS A 129 6.68 -13.29 4.44
CA LYS A 129 7.92 -13.94 4.85
C LYS A 129 9.05 -13.44 3.95
N ILE A 130 10.09 -12.89 4.56
CA ILE A 130 11.34 -12.54 3.89
C ILE A 130 12.44 -13.41 4.50
N LYS A 131 13.02 -14.30 3.69
CA LYS A 131 13.91 -15.38 4.18
C LYS A 131 13.18 -16.20 5.25
N ASP A 132 13.66 -16.18 6.49
CA ASP A 132 13.04 -16.91 7.61
C ASP A 132 12.28 -16.02 8.60
N THR A 133 12.16 -14.72 8.30
CA THR A 133 11.51 -13.76 9.18
C THR A 133 10.07 -13.52 8.73
N LEU A 134 9.12 -13.65 9.67
CA LEU A 134 7.73 -13.27 9.44
C LEU A 134 7.57 -11.75 9.49
N CYS A 135 6.82 -11.20 8.55
CA CYS A 135 6.63 -9.78 8.37
C CYS A 135 5.15 -9.40 8.40
N ILE A 136 4.87 -8.19 8.86
CA ILE A 136 3.56 -7.56 8.80
C ILE A 136 3.69 -6.17 8.19
N ASP A 137 2.55 -5.59 7.81
CA ASP A 137 2.46 -4.27 7.19
C ASP A 137 3.27 -3.21 7.94
N GLY A 138 4.09 -2.47 7.20
CA GLY A 138 4.92 -1.40 7.75
C GLY A 138 4.11 -0.28 8.39
N GLY A 139 2.85 -0.12 8.00
CA GLY A 139 1.92 0.86 8.56
C GLY A 139 1.64 0.67 10.05
N VAL A 140 1.97 -0.48 10.62
CA VAL A 140 1.90 -0.71 12.08
C VAL A 140 2.79 0.28 12.84
N LEU A 141 3.97 0.60 12.32
CA LEU A 141 4.94 1.52 12.93
C LEU A 141 5.17 2.79 12.11
N CYS A 142 5.04 2.73 10.79
CA CYS A 142 5.37 3.82 9.88
C CYS A 142 4.45 3.81 8.66
N ALA A 143 3.22 4.28 8.83
CA ALA A 143 2.22 4.31 7.74
C ALA A 143 2.57 5.35 6.66
N PHE A 144 3.23 6.45 7.05
CA PHE A 144 3.65 7.52 6.16
C PHE A 144 5.14 7.81 6.36
N PRO A 145 6.04 7.26 5.53
CA PRO A 145 7.49 7.28 5.75
C PRO A 145 8.17 8.60 5.35
N LEU A 146 7.51 9.75 5.55
CA LEU A 146 8.05 11.05 5.21
C LEU A 146 9.35 11.35 5.97
N ASN A 147 9.39 11.06 7.28
CA ASN A 147 10.59 11.27 8.07
C ASN A 147 11.77 10.43 7.55
N LYS A 148 11.50 9.20 7.07
CA LYS A 148 12.54 8.35 6.46
C LYS A 148 13.08 8.93 5.16
N CYS A 149 12.22 9.55 4.36
CA CYS A 149 12.63 10.27 3.15
C CYS A 149 13.51 11.49 3.49
N ILE A 150 13.15 12.27 4.50
CA ILE A 150 13.95 13.41 4.97
C ILE A 150 15.29 12.95 5.56
N GLU A 151 15.28 11.90 6.39
CA GLU A 151 16.49 11.30 6.99
C GLU A 151 17.48 10.77 5.93
N SER A 152 16.99 10.39 4.73
CA SER A 152 17.84 9.97 3.61
C SER A 152 18.57 11.14 2.91
N GLY A 153 18.32 12.39 3.33
CA GLY A 153 19.01 13.57 2.83
C GLY A 153 18.36 14.24 1.62
N VAL A 154 17.12 13.89 1.28
CA VAL A 154 16.35 14.55 0.23
C VAL A 154 15.90 15.93 0.74
N ASP A 155 16.04 16.97 -0.10
CA ASP A 155 15.55 18.30 0.22
C ASP A 155 14.01 18.27 0.38
N GLU A 156 13.51 18.83 1.48
CA GLU A 156 12.09 18.88 1.77
C GLU A 156 11.26 19.60 0.69
N GLU A 157 11.86 20.53 -0.02
CA GLU A 157 11.20 21.24 -1.14
C GLU A 157 11.02 20.36 -2.39
N GLU A 158 11.83 19.31 -2.54
CA GLU A 158 11.76 18.35 -3.65
C GLU A 158 10.84 17.16 -3.33
N ILE A 159 10.38 17.04 -2.08
CA ILE A 159 9.49 15.93 -1.67
C ILE A 159 8.05 16.25 -2.05
N LEU A 160 7.44 15.40 -2.88
CA LEU A 160 5.99 15.33 -3.02
C LEU A 160 5.45 14.24 -2.08
N ALA A 161 4.77 14.67 -1.04
CA ALA A 161 4.21 13.79 -0.02
C ALA A 161 2.72 13.54 -0.28
N ILE A 162 2.34 12.26 -0.44
CA ILE A 162 0.93 11.86 -0.62
C ILE A 162 0.55 10.98 0.56
N GLU A 163 -0.34 11.47 1.42
CA GLU A 163 -0.80 10.76 2.62
C GLU A 163 -2.25 10.32 2.46
N ILE A 164 -2.52 9.03 2.72
CA ILE A 164 -3.89 8.54 2.82
C ILE A 164 -4.45 8.95 4.17
N ILE A 165 -5.50 9.78 4.14
CA ILE A 165 -6.23 10.17 5.34
C ILE A 165 -7.56 9.44 5.41
N HIS A 166 -7.87 8.87 6.58
CA HIS A 166 -9.13 8.18 6.78
C HIS A 166 -10.22 9.19 7.14
N SER A 167 -11.39 9.08 6.51
CA SER A 167 -12.56 9.88 6.88
C SER A 167 -12.99 9.55 8.31
N HIS A 168 -13.65 10.51 8.96
CA HIS A 168 -14.07 10.41 10.37
C HIS A 168 -15.20 9.38 10.62
N ASN A 169 -15.66 8.63 9.62
CA ASN A 169 -16.65 7.57 9.79
C ASN A 169 -15.98 6.33 10.42
N GLU A 170 -15.67 6.46 11.71
CA GLU A 170 -15.10 5.37 12.48
C GLU A 170 -16.14 4.28 12.71
N THR A 171 -15.76 3.04 12.45
CA THR A 171 -16.50 1.89 12.96
C THR A 171 -16.65 2.06 14.47
N ILE A 172 -17.87 1.97 14.98
CA ILE A 172 -18.15 2.01 16.41
C ILE A 172 -18.33 0.56 16.87
N ILE A 173 -17.66 0.19 17.96
CA ILE A 173 -17.88 -1.11 18.59
C ILE A 173 -19.15 -1.04 19.43
N GLU A 174 -20.07 -1.96 19.16
CA GLU A 174 -21.35 -2.13 19.84
C GLU A 174 -21.40 -3.49 20.56
N ASP A 175 -22.36 -3.69 21.45
CA ASP A 175 -22.53 -4.95 22.21
C ASP A 175 -22.69 -6.18 21.29
N LYS A 176 -23.21 -6.00 20.08
CA LYS A 176 -23.37 -7.05 19.07
C LYS A 176 -22.12 -7.34 18.25
N SER A 177 -21.05 -6.54 18.40
CA SER A 177 -19.80 -6.71 17.65
C SER A 177 -19.11 -8.01 18.08
N THR A 178 -18.50 -8.68 17.09
CA THR A 178 -17.77 -9.92 17.34
C THR A 178 -16.41 -9.64 17.99
N ILE A 179 -15.79 -10.67 18.56
CA ILE A 179 -14.41 -10.57 19.08
C ILE A 179 -13.42 -10.18 17.98
N MET A 180 -13.68 -10.57 16.72
CA MET A 180 -12.87 -10.20 15.58
C MET A 180 -13.02 -8.71 15.26
N ASP A 181 -14.24 -8.18 15.23
CA ASP A 181 -14.50 -6.74 15.02
C ASP A 181 -13.79 -5.92 16.09
N TYR A 182 -13.88 -6.35 17.34
CA TYR A 182 -13.20 -5.70 18.47
C TYR A 182 -11.66 -5.72 18.28
N GLY A 183 -11.09 -6.87 17.94
CA GLY A 183 -9.65 -7.02 17.76
C GLY A 183 -9.12 -6.14 16.62
N ILE A 184 -9.79 -6.17 15.46
CA ILE A 184 -9.43 -5.33 14.31
C ILE A 184 -9.56 -3.85 14.65
N PHE A 185 -10.66 -3.45 15.27
CA PHE A 185 -10.89 -2.07 15.69
C PHE A 185 -9.78 -1.56 16.61
N LEU A 186 -9.49 -2.32 17.67
CA LEU A 186 -8.44 -1.96 18.63
C LEU A 186 -7.07 -1.83 17.94
N PHE A 187 -6.72 -2.81 17.11
CA PHE A 187 -5.48 -2.80 16.34
C PHE A 187 -5.35 -1.55 15.45
N LEU A 188 -6.38 -1.23 14.67
CA LEU A 188 -6.39 -0.05 13.81
C LEU A 188 -6.31 1.26 14.59
N LYS A 189 -6.97 1.34 15.75
CA LYS A 189 -6.87 2.51 16.65
C LYS A 189 -5.46 2.69 17.21
N MET A 190 -4.81 1.59 17.63
CA MET A 190 -3.43 1.61 18.12
C MET A 190 -2.47 2.03 16.99
N MET A 191 -2.60 1.45 15.80
CA MET A 191 -1.79 1.79 14.63
C MET A 191 -1.90 3.29 14.29
N ARG A 192 -3.13 3.84 14.26
CA ARG A 192 -3.36 5.28 14.04
C ARG A 192 -2.70 6.13 15.13
N ARG A 193 -2.74 5.69 16.39
CA ARG A 193 -2.13 6.42 17.51
C ARG A 193 -0.61 6.48 17.40
N VAL A 194 0.03 5.40 16.99
CA VAL A 194 1.49 5.33 16.74
C VAL A 194 1.88 6.29 15.63
N ASN A 195 1.09 6.38 14.57
CA ASN A 195 1.41 7.18 13.38
C ASN A 195 0.96 8.64 13.43
N ASN A 196 0.34 9.11 14.53
CA ASN A 196 -0.35 10.41 14.60
C ASN A 196 0.57 11.65 14.70
N LYS A 197 1.90 11.49 14.64
CA LYS A 197 2.86 12.62 14.75
C LYS A 197 3.71 12.70 13.48
N GLN A 198 3.19 13.34 12.46
CA GLN A 198 3.95 13.49 11.22
C GLN A 198 4.23 14.96 10.90
N LYS A 199 5.45 15.24 10.46
CA LYS A 199 5.85 16.51 9.90
C LYS A 199 5.06 16.73 8.60
N LYS A 200 4.77 17.98 8.25
CA LYS A 200 4.22 18.32 6.94
C LYS A 200 5.30 19.03 6.12
N VAL A 201 5.34 18.74 4.83
CA VAL A 201 6.19 19.41 3.85
C VAL A 201 5.34 20.30 2.95
N LYS A 202 5.99 21.18 2.20
CA LYS A 202 5.34 22.16 1.32
C LYS A 202 4.46 21.49 0.26
N ASN A 203 4.98 20.47 -0.40
CA ASN A 203 4.28 19.75 -1.44
C ASN A 203 3.58 18.52 -0.84
N TYR A 204 2.39 18.75 -0.27
CA TYR A 204 1.63 17.73 0.45
C TYR A 204 0.23 17.58 -0.13
N ILE A 205 -0.15 16.35 -0.42
CA ILE A 205 -1.50 15.97 -0.87
C ILE A 205 -2.11 15.03 0.16
N ALA A 206 -3.24 15.43 0.75
CA ALA A 206 -4.07 14.55 1.56
C ALA A 206 -5.07 13.81 0.67
N LEU A 207 -5.01 12.49 0.64
CA LEU A 207 -5.90 11.63 -0.14
C LEU A 207 -6.95 10.99 0.78
N PRO A 208 -8.20 11.49 0.81
CA PRO A 208 -9.27 10.88 1.60
C PRO A 208 -9.57 9.47 1.07
N CYS A 209 -9.47 8.46 1.93
CA CYS A 209 -9.71 7.09 1.52
C CYS A 209 -10.15 6.22 2.71
N ASP A 210 -11.22 5.44 2.52
CA ASP A 210 -11.76 4.50 3.53
C ASP A 210 -11.42 3.04 3.20
N MET A 211 -10.28 2.79 2.58
CA MET A 211 -9.90 1.47 2.07
C MET A 211 -9.62 0.40 3.14
N LEU A 212 -9.60 0.74 4.43
CA LEU A 212 -9.48 -0.27 5.51
C LEU A 212 -10.77 -1.03 5.80
N ASN A 213 -11.86 -0.74 5.08
CA ASN A 213 -13.11 -1.47 5.19
C ASN A 213 -13.18 -2.53 4.08
N ILE A 214 -13.18 -3.81 4.47
CA ILE A 214 -13.23 -4.95 3.55
C ILE A 214 -14.43 -4.89 2.59
N ASN A 215 -15.58 -4.39 3.05
CA ASN A 215 -16.76 -4.22 2.20
C ASN A 215 -16.52 -3.17 1.09
N THR A 216 -15.76 -2.12 1.38
CA THR A 216 -15.36 -1.11 0.39
C THR A 216 -14.40 -1.70 -0.63
N ILE A 217 -13.44 -2.51 -0.19
CA ILE A 217 -12.52 -3.24 -1.10
C ILE A 217 -13.32 -4.17 -2.01
N ILE A 218 -14.21 -4.99 -1.46
CA ILE A 218 -15.04 -5.92 -2.25
C ILE A 218 -15.90 -5.15 -3.27
N LYS A 219 -16.52 -4.04 -2.86
CA LYS A 219 -17.30 -3.19 -3.78
C LYS A 219 -16.42 -2.62 -4.89
N LEU A 220 -15.23 -2.11 -4.57
CA LEU A 220 -14.29 -1.56 -5.53
C LEU A 220 -13.87 -2.60 -6.58
N LEU A 221 -13.66 -3.85 -6.16
CA LEU A 221 -13.30 -4.94 -7.06
C LEU A 221 -14.46 -5.32 -8.00
N ASN A 222 -15.69 -5.26 -7.52
CA ASN A 222 -16.87 -5.63 -8.28
C ASN A 222 -17.48 -4.48 -9.12
N ASP A 223 -17.22 -3.23 -8.77
CA ASP A 223 -17.85 -2.05 -9.37
C ASP A 223 -16.82 -1.23 -10.18
N LYS A 224 -16.89 -1.39 -11.50
CA LYS A 224 -16.06 -0.65 -12.46
C LYS A 224 -16.27 0.87 -12.39
N ASP A 225 -17.51 1.32 -12.19
CA ASP A 225 -17.82 2.75 -12.16
C ASP A 225 -17.34 3.37 -10.83
N MET A 226 -17.31 2.59 -9.76
CA MET A 226 -16.68 3.00 -8.53
C MET A 226 -15.17 3.20 -8.73
N ARG A 227 -14.46 2.28 -9.42
CA ARG A 227 -13.06 2.43 -9.76
C ARG A 227 -12.78 3.70 -10.58
N LYS A 228 -13.60 3.97 -11.59
CA LYS A 228 -13.50 5.21 -12.40
C LYS A 228 -13.65 6.45 -11.54
N ARG A 229 -14.64 6.48 -10.64
CA ARG A 229 -14.86 7.62 -9.73
C ARG A 229 -13.65 7.89 -8.85
N TYR A 230 -13.06 6.86 -8.24
CA TYR A 230 -11.85 7.02 -7.41
C TYR A 230 -10.67 7.59 -8.21
N ILE A 231 -10.48 7.15 -9.46
CA ILE A 231 -9.43 7.69 -10.33
C ILE A 231 -9.70 9.16 -10.68
N GLU A 232 -10.93 9.51 -11.03
CA GLU A 232 -11.31 10.90 -11.32
C GLU A 232 -11.19 11.81 -10.09
N ASP A 233 -11.52 11.32 -8.92
CA ASP A 233 -11.36 12.09 -7.68
C ASP A 233 -9.89 12.31 -7.34
N GLY A 234 -9.04 11.30 -7.52
CA GLY A 234 -7.58 11.44 -7.41
C GLY A 234 -7.02 12.45 -8.42
N LYS A 235 -7.50 12.44 -9.67
CA LYS A 235 -7.11 13.40 -10.70
C LYS A 235 -7.51 14.83 -10.34
N LYS A 236 -8.72 15.05 -9.81
CA LYS A 236 -9.17 16.37 -9.34
C LYS A 236 -8.27 16.89 -8.21
N LEU A 237 -7.90 16.04 -7.25
CA LEU A 237 -6.97 16.40 -6.18
C LEU A 237 -5.60 16.81 -6.72
N GLY A 238 -5.06 16.06 -7.68
CA GLY A 238 -3.80 16.40 -8.33
C GLY A 238 -3.86 17.74 -9.07
N ILE A 239 -4.93 18.01 -9.82
CA ILE A 239 -5.14 19.29 -10.52
C ILE A 239 -5.23 20.44 -9.50
N SER A 240 -6.05 20.29 -8.47
CA SER A 240 -6.19 21.30 -7.42
C SER A 240 -4.87 21.60 -6.71
N PHE A 241 -4.04 20.58 -6.50
CA PHE A 241 -2.69 20.77 -5.95
C PHE A 241 -1.80 21.60 -6.88
N LEU A 242 -1.79 21.29 -8.18
CA LEU A 242 -1.01 22.05 -9.16
C LEU A 242 -1.48 23.50 -9.28
N GLU A 243 -2.78 23.75 -9.31
CA GLU A 243 -3.36 25.09 -9.35
C GLU A 243 -3.02 25.91 -8.10
N SER A 244 -3.09 25.28 -6.91
CA SER A 244 -2.73 25.97 -5.64
C SER A 244 -1.24 26.28 -5.51
N GLY A 245 -0.39 25.59 -6.26
CA GLY A 245 1.05 25.83 -6.32
C GLY A 245 1.47 26.96 -7.25
N VAL A 246 0.66 27.25 -8.28
CA VAL A 246 0.95 28.31 -9.27
C VAL A 246 0.87 29.72 -8.65
N ASP A 247 -0.02 29.93 -7.69
CA ASP A 247 -0.16 31.21 -6.99
C ASP A 247 0.99 31.55 -6.03
N LYS A 248 1.95 30.63 -5.81
CA LYS A 248 3.11 30.86 -4.93
C LYS A 248 4.40 31.21 -5.67
N PHE A 249 4.38 31.21 -7.00
CA PHE A 249 5.53 31.53 -7.86
C PHE A 249 5.32 32.76 -8.76
N LEU A 250 4.19 33.46 -8.62
CA LEU A 250 3.93 34.80 -9.17
C LEU A 250 3.97 35.87 -8.07
#